data_43f5b697dce7fa1c18e7852cdbc43fdf
#
_entry.id   43f5b697dce7fa1c18e7852cdbc43fdf
#
_cell.length_a   1.000
_cell.length_b   1.000
_cell.length_c   1.000
_cell.angle_alpha   90.00
_cell.angle_beta   90.00
_cell.angle_gamma   90.00
#
_symmetry.space_group_name_H-M   'P 1'
#
loop_
_entity.id
_entity.type
_entity.pdbx_description
1 polymer ?
#
loop_
_entity_poly.entity_id
_entity_poly.type
_entity_poly.pdbx_seq_one_letter_code
_entity_poly.pdbx_strand_id
1 'polypeptide(L)'
;MSEEKFPGKIEISLAVGQEWSKKYKESPEGRAKDSVNAYLVPLESLEAVLKLKESLKIDAARAYKGINEQGEQTLMFVGAKKNEKTGIYEDVFLEGDGDLATAVLYDGTRPCPPFGDPTTPV
;
A
#
# COMPACT_ATOMS: atom_id res chain seq x y z
N MET A 1 17.81 -5.01 -19.47
CA MET A 1 17.82 -4.63 -18.08
C MET A 1 17.12 -3.31 -17.85
N SER A 2 16.25 -3.29 -16.90
CA SER A 2 15.47 -2.11 -16.60
C SER A 2 16.31 -1.03 -15.95
N GLU A 3 16.20 0.18 -16.45
CA GLU A 3 16.81 1.36 -15.87
C GLU A 3 15.78 2.14 -15.05
N GLU A 4 14.71 1.49 -14.67
CA GLU A 4 13.63 2.15 -13.97
C GLU A 4 14.10 2.76 -12.65
N LYS A 5 13.71 4.01 -12.45
CA LYS A 5 13.97 4.71 -11.21
C LYS A 5 12.81 4.50 -10.28
N PHE A 6 13.10 4.38 -9.01
CA PHE A 6 12.06 4.39 -8.01
C PHE A 6 12.26 5.64 -7.13
N PRO A 7 11.25 6.50 -7.05
CA PRO A 7 9.86 6.29 -7.47
C PRO A 7 9.55 6.58 -8.94
N GLY A 8 10.33 6.98 -9.79
CA GLY A 8 9.95 7.30 -11.15
C GLY A 8 8.89 8.41 -11.18
N LYS A 9 8.07 8.42 -12.24
CA LYS A 9 7.01 9.41 -12.38
C LYS A 9 5.81 9.00 -11.54
N ILE A 10 5.39 9.85 -10.61
CA ILE A 10 4.33 9.49 -9.67
C ILE A 10 2.95 10.04 -10.04
N GLU A 11 2.89 11.02 -10.93
CA GLU A 11 1.59 11.53 -11.36
C GLU A 11 1.18 10.91 -12.68
N ILE A 12 -0.05 10.45 -12.76
CA ILE A 12 -0.64 9.97 -14.01
C ILE A 12 -1.96 10.71 -14.21
N SER A 13 -2.38 10.82 -15.47
CA SER A 13 -3.66 11.45 -15.77
C SER A 13 -4.81 10.54 -15.36
N LEU A 14 -5.98 11.13 -15.18
CA LEU A 14 -7.18 10.34 -14.92
C LEU A 14 -7.44 9.33 -16.05
N ALA A 15 -7.22 9.74 -17.29
CA ALA A 15 -7.44 8.85 -18.43
C ALA A 15 -6.55 7.61 -18.36
N VAL A 16 -5.27 7.79 -18.00
CA VAL A 16 -4.35 6.67 -17.84
C VAL A 16 -4.78 5.79 -16.67
N GLY A 17 -5.19 6.40 -15.57
CA GLY A 17 -5.67 5.66 -14.40
C GLY A 17 -6.90 4.83 -14.72
N GLN A 18 -7.83 5.40 -15.50
CA GLN A 18 -9.02 4.67 -15.94
C GLN A 18 -8.65 3.45 -16.77
N GLU A 19 -7.69 3.62 -17.68
CA GLU A 19 -7.24 2.52 -18.52
C GLU A 19 -6.61 1.40 -17.69
N TRP A 20 -5.76 1.76 -16.75
CA TRP A 20 -5.12 0.76 -15.90
C TRP A 20 -6.13 0.03 -15.02
N SER A 21 -7.09 0.77 -14.46
CA SER A 21 -8.15 0.19 -13.65
C SER A 21 -8.99 -0.80 -14.46
N LYS A 22 -9.31 -0.42 -15.71
CA LYS A 22 -10.07 -1.29 -16.62
C LYS A 22 -9.30 -2.57 -16.91
N LYS A 23 -8.00 -2.47 -17.15
CA LYS A 23 -7.17 -3.64 -17.40
C LYS A 23 -7.21 -4.62 -16.23
N TYR A 24 -7.15 -4.09 -15.00
CA TYR A 24 -7.25 -4.94 -13.84
C TYR A 24 -8.61 -5.62 -13.77
N LYS A 25 -9.69 -4.86 -13.94
CA LYS A 25 -11.05 -5.40 -13.83
C LYS A 25 -11.33 -6.48 -14.88
N GLU A 26 -10.67 -6.38 -16.03
CA GLU A 26 -10.83 -7.37 -17.11
C GLU A 26 -9.87 -8.55 -16.98
N SER A 27 -8.90 -8.47 -16.06
CA SER A 27 -7.96 -9.55 -15.83
C SER A 27 -8.63 -10.71 -15.08
N PRO A 28 -8.03 -11.90 -15.09
CA PRO A 28 -8.57 -13.02 -14.31
C PRO A 28 -8.75 -12.69 -12.83
N GLU A 29 -7.81 -11.97 -12.24
CA GLU A 29 -7.91 -11.57 -10.84
C GLU A 29 -9.06 -10.60 -10.61
N GLY A 30 -9.22 -9.63 -11.52
CA GLY A 30 -10.29 -8.62 -11.41
C GLY A 30 -11.67 -9.18 -11.64
N ARG A 31 -11.76 -10.27 -12.39
CA ARG A 31 -13.04 -10.94 -12.66
C ARG A 31 -13.42 -11.93 -11.57
N ALA A 32 -12.49 -12.27 -10.70
CA ALA A 32 -12.76 -13.23 -9.65
C ALA A 32 -13.89 -12.74 -8.74
N LYS A 33 -14.67 -13.68 -8.22
CA LYS A 33 -15.83 -13.37 -7.38
C LYS A 33 -15.44 -12.53 -6.17
N ASP A 34 -14.27 -12.78 -5.62
CA ASP A 34 -13.80 -12.10 -4.40
C ASP A 34 -12.84 -10.96 -4.70
N SER A 35 -12.82 -10.47 -5.95
CA SER A 35 -11.87 -9.44 -6.31
C SER A 35 -12.08 -8.15 -5.53
N VAL A 36 -10.97 -7.50 -5.20
CA VAL A 36 -10.95 -6.18 -4.57
C VAL A 36 -10.30 -5.24 -5.58
N ASN A 37 -11.03 -4.20 -5.97
CA ASN A 37 -10.58 -3.27 -6.99
C ASN A 37 -9.85 -2.05 -6.43
N ALA A 38 -10.09 -1.76 -5.17
CA ALA A 38 -9.53 -0.59 -4.52
C ALA A 38 -9.54 -0.78 -3.02
N TYR A 39 -8.80 0.08 -2.34
CA TYR A 39 -8.78 0.09 -0.87
C TYR A 39 -9.01 1.51 -0.41
N LEU A 40 -9.96 1.68 0.51
CA LEU A 40 -10.18 2.95 1.17
C LEU A 40 -9.20 3.04 2.32
N VAL A 41 -8.26 3.98 2.26
CA VAL A 41 -7.19 4.10 3.25
C VAL A 41 -7.43 5.34 4.10
N PRO A 42 -7.54 5.19 5.44
CA PRO A 42 -7.68 6.36 6.30
C PRO A 42 -6.41 7.22 6.22
N LEU A 43 -6.57 8.53 6.25
CA LEU A 43 -5.40 9.40 6.24
C LEU A 43 -4.51 9.18 7.45
N GLU A 44 -5.11 8.78 8.57
CA GLU A 44 -4.37 8.47 9.79
C GLU A 44 -3.31 7.40 9.57
N SER A 45 -3.62 6.39 8.73
CA SER A 45 -2.67 5.33 8.41
C SER A 45 -1.49 5.88 7.61
N LEU A 46 -1.78 6.73 6.64
CA LEU A 46 -0.74 7.35 5.82
C LEU A 46 0.12 8.31 6.65
N GLU A 47 -0.53 9.10 7.51
CA GLU A 47 0.20 10.02 8.37
C GLU A 47 1.10 9.28 9.34
N ALA A 48 0.64 8.18 9.88
CA ALA A 48 1.44 7.37 10.80
C ALA A 48 2.72 6.89 10.14
N VAL A 49 2.60 6.39 8.91
CA VAL A 49 3.78 5.94 8.16
C VAL A 49 4.70 7.10 7.84
N LEU A 50 4.14 8.24 7.40
CA LEU A 50 4.94 9.41 7.04
C LEU A 50 5.76 9.94 8.21
N LYS A 51 5.24 9.84 9.44
CA LYS A 51 5.97 10.28 10.62
C LYS A 51 7.26 9.49 10.83
N LEU A 52 7.34 8.28 10.30
CA LEU A 52 8.54 7.46 10.42
C LEU A 52 9.70 8.02 9.61
N LYS A 53 9.44 8.95 8.70
CA LYS A 53 10.49 9.59 7.93
C LYS A 53 11.52 10.25 8.82
N GLU A 54 11.08 10.88 9.91
CA GLU A 54 11.99 11.55 10.84
C GLU A 54 12.63 10.60 11.83
N SER A 55 11.84 9.69 12.40
CA SER A 55 12.33 8.81 13.46
C SER A 55 13.14 7.64 12.93
N LEU A 56 12.75 7.05 11.81
CA LEU A 56 13.41 5.86 11.25
C LEU A 56 14.08 6.12 9.92
N LYS A 57 14.01 7.35 9.41
CA LYS A 57 14.65 7.74 8.14
C LYS A 57 14.23 6.88 6.96
N ILE A 58 12.94 6.58 6.87
CA ILE A 58 12.43 5.76 5.78
C ILE A 58 12.47 6.52 4.46
N ASP A 59 12.58 5.77 3.37
CA ASP A 59 12.59 6.30 2.00
C ASP A 59 11.30 5.99 1.29
N ALA A 60 10.56 4.98 1.76
CA ALA A 60 9.37 4.49 1.10
C ALA A 60 8.47 3.82 2.13
N ALA A 61 7.31 3.38 1.69
CA ALA A 61 6.42 2.55 2.49
C ALA A 61 6.08 1.31 1.68
N ARG A 62 5.87 0.20 2.37
CA ARG A 62 5.44 -1.03 1.73
C ARG A 62 4.07 -1.40 2.27
N ALA A 63 3.17 -1.78 1.36
CA ALA A 63 1.84 -2.19 1.73
C ALA A 63 1.72 -3.69 1.55
N TYR A 64 1.46 -4.40 2.64
CA TYR A 64 1.28 -5.85 2.61
C TYR A 64 -0.21 -6.17 2.57
N LYS A 65 -0.56 -7.17 1.78
CA LYS A 65 -1.94 -7.66 1.74
C LYS A 65 -2.18 -8.58 2.93
N GLY A 66 -3.36 -8.49 3.50
CA GLY A 66 -3.75 -9.36 4.60
C GLY A 66 -5.24 -9.58 4.61
N ILE A 67 -5.69 -10.38 5.54
CA ILE A 67 -7.12 -10.59 5.80
C ILE A 67 -7.35 -10.26 7.27
N ASN A 68 -8.24 -9.30 7.53
CA ASN A 68 -8.46 -8.82 8.90
C ASN A 68 -9.42 -9.74 9.67
N GLU A 69 -9.75 -9.34 10.90
CA GLU A 69 -10.57 -10.16 11.77
C GLU A 69 -11.98 -10.38 11.24
N GLN A 70 -12.47 -9.47 10.40
CA GLN A 70 -13.79 -9.61 9.79
C GLN A 70 -13.74 -10.43 8.50
N GLY A 71 -12.58 -10.97 8.12
CA GLY A 71 -12.42 -11.72 6.90
C GLY A 71 -12.29 -10.85 5.65
N GLU A 72 -12.06 -9.55 5.81
CA GLU A 72 -11.93 -8.63 4.69
C GLU A 72 -10.48 -8.48 4.28
N GLN A 73 -10.24 -8.33 2.98
CA GLN A 73 -8.91 -8.02 2.49
C GLN A 73 -8.52 -6.61 2.93
N THR A 74 -7.29 -6.46 3.35
CA THR A 74 -6.79 -5.19 3.85
C THR A 74 -5.35 -4.96 3.40
N LEU A 75 -4.88 -3.75 3.60
CA LEU A 75 -3.46 -3.40 3.39
C LEU A 75 -2.87 -2.95 4.72
N MET A 76 -1.70 -3.47 5.01
CA MET A 76 -0.96 -3.09 6.21
C MET A 76 0.31 -2.37 5.77
N PHE A 77 0.56 -1.20 6.34
CA PHE A 77 1.68 -0.35 5.92
C PHE A 77 2.84 -0.43 6.89
N VAL A 78 4.04 -0.54 6.33
CA VAL A 78 5.28 -0.43 7.10
C VAL A 78 6.20 0.56 6.39
N GLY A 79 7.13 1.13 7.13
CA GLY A 79 8.17 1.95 6.51
C GLY A 79 9.22 1.07 5.84
N ALA A 80 9.88 1.60 4.84
CA ALA A 80 10.96 0.91 4.17
C ALA A 80 12.13 1.87 3.97
N LYS A 81 13.34 1.35 4.09
CA LYS A 81 14.55 2.14 3.94
C LYS A 81 15.50 1.41 3.01
N LYS A 82 16.03 2.15 2.05
CA LYS A 82 16.96 1.58 1.08
C LYS A 82 18.29 1.26 1.73
N ASN A 83 18.73 0.03 1.55
CA ASN A 83 20.08 -0.37 1.92
C ASN A 83 21.00 0.04 0.78
N GLU A 84 21.87 1.02 1.02
CA GLU A 84 22.72 1.59 -0.03
C GLU A 84 23.70 0.59 -0.62
N LYS A 85 24.03 -0.45 0.12
CA LYS A 85 24.98 -1.46 -0.36
C LYS A 85 24.32 -2.47 -1.29
N THR A 86 23.07 -2.85 -0.99
CA THR A 86 22.38 -3.89 -1.76
C THR A 86 21.34 -3.33 -2.71
N GLY A 87 20.88 -2.09 -2.51
CA GLY A 87 19.79 -1.51 -3.28
C GLY A 87 18.42 -2.01 -2.86
N ILE A 88 18.35 -2.85 -1.86
CA ILE A 88 17.09 -3.42 -1.38
C ILE A 88 16.43 -2.44 -0.39
N TYR A 89 15.12 -2.24 -0.55
CA TYR A 89 14.32 -1.49 0.41
C TYR A 89 13.88 -2.44 1.50
N GLU A 90 14.49 -2.29 2.67
CA GLU A 90 14.24 -3.18 3.81
C GLU A 90 13.15 -2.59 4.70
N ASP A 91 12.27 -3.45 5.19
CA ASP A 91 11.22 -3.02 6.11
C ASP A 91 11.84 -2.58 7.42
N VAL A 92 11.35 -1.45 7.94
CA VAL A 92 11.77 -0.96 9.26
C VAL A 92 10.52 -0.71 10.09
N PHE A 93 10.58 -1.09 11.33
CA PHE A 93 9.43 -1.07 12.23
C PHE A 93 9.67 -0.14 13.40
N LEU A 94 8.61 0.53 13.83
CA LEU A 94 8.64 1.22 15.11
C LEU A 94 8.41 0.14 16.17
N GLU A 95 9.46 -0.21 16.90
CA GLU A 95 9.40 -1.28 17.88
C GLU A 95 8.99 -0.73 19.24
N GLY A 96 7.99 -1.38 19.85
CA GLY A 96 7.66 -1.12 21.23
C GLY A 96 8.66 -1.85 22.10
N ASP A 97 9.26 -1.15 23.05
CA ASP A 97 10.22 -1.73 24.01
C ASP A 97 11.40 -2.45 23.35
N GLY A 98 11.70 -2.12 22.08
CA GLY A 98 12.82 -2.71 21.38
C GLY A 98 12.64 -4.16 20.96
N ASP A 99 11.42 -4.68 20.99
CA ASP A 99 11.11 -6.07 20.66
C ASP A 99 10.28 -6.13 19.39
N LEU A 100 10.70 -6.94 18.42
CA LEU A 100 9.97 -7.12 17.17
C LEU A 100 8.56 -7.65 17.40
N ALA A 101 8.35 -8.42 18.46
CA ALA A 101 7.01 -8.93 18.78
C ALA A 101 6.02 -7.81 19.09
N THR A 102 6.52 -6.64 19.48
CA THR A 102 5.69 -5.47 19.77
C THR A 102 5.80 -4.39 18.71
N ALA A 103 6.48 -4.69 17.59
CA ALA A 103 6.58 -3.77 16.47
C ALA A 103 5.18 -3.58 15.86
N VAL A 104 4.96 -2.40 15.27
CA VAL A 104 3.63 -2.06 14.78
C VAL A 104 3.60 -1.88 13.27
N LEU A 105 2.48 -2.26 12.70
CA LEU A 105 2.12 -1.97 11.33
C LEU A 105 0.85 -1.11 11.37
N TYR A 106 0.59 -0.41 10.29
CA TYR A 106 -0.56 0.49 10.23
C TYR A 106 -1.60 -0.06 9.26
N ASP A 107 -2.80 -0.25 9.75
CA ASP A 107 -3.92 -0.83 9.03
C ASP A 107 -5.07 0.18 8.99
N GLY A 108 -6.28 -0.28 8.95
CA GLY A 108 -7.48 0.55 8.91
C GLY A 108 -8.09 0.66 7.53
N THR A 109 -7.49 0.02 6.54
CA THR A 109 -8.04 0.06 5.18
C THR A 109 -9.30 -0.78 5.07
N ARG A 110 -10.14 -0.43 4.09
CA ARG A 110 -11.35 -1.19 3.79
C ARG A 110 -11.37 -1.55 2.31
N PRO A 111 -11.78 -2.77 1.96
CA PRO A 111 -11.78 -3.17 0.55
C PRO A 111 -12.93 -2.53 -0.23
N CYS A 112 -12.70 -2.30 -1.50
CA CYS A 112 -13.71 -1.82 -2.42
C CYS A 112 -13.89 -2.85 -3.53
N PRO A 113 -15.00 -3.51 -3.62
CA PRO A 113 -16.18 -3.40 -2.79
C PRO A 113 -16.02 -4.06 -1.42
N PRO A 114 -16.89 -3.74 -0.44
CA PRO A 114 -18.11 -2.93 -0.56
C PRO A 114 -17.93 -1.42 -0.30
N PHE A 115 -16.74 -0.99 0.07
CA PHE A 115 -16.52 0.40 0.49
C PHE A 115 -16.16 1.34 -0.66
N GLY A 116 -16.49 0.97 -1.89
CA GLY A 116 -16.16 1.77 -3.05
C GLY A 116 -17.13 2.93 -3.28
N ASP A 117 -16.76 3.79 -4.22
CA ASP A 117 -17.58 4.92 -4.66
C ASP A 117 -18.26 4.52 -5.97
N PRO A 118 -19.59 4.30 -5.98
CA PRO A 118 -20.28 3.86 -7.20
C PRO A 118 -20.33 4.93 -8.28
N THR A 119 -19.98 6.18 -7.94
CA THR A 119 -20.03 7.28 -8.92
C THR A 119 -18.66 7.63 -9.47
N THR A 120 -17.59 6.94 -9.07
CA THR A 120 -16.25 7.25 -9.53
C THR A 120 -16.07 6.92 -11.01
N PRO A 121 -15.32 7.72 -11.77
CA PRO A 121 -14.95 7.35 -13.14
C PRO A 121 -13.83 6.30 -13.19
N VAL A 122 -13.19 6.04 -12.08
CA VAL A 122 -12.11 5.07 -12.02
C VAL A 122 -12.65 3.68 -11.74
#